data_f35ea489c13c9aecca4867de005124e5
#
_entry.id   f35ea489c13c9aecca4867de005124e5
#
_cell.length_a   1.000
_cell.length_b   1.000
_cell.length_c   1.000
_cell.angle_alpha   90.00
_cell.angle_beta   90.00
_cell.angle_gamma   90.00
#
_symmetry.space_group_name_H-M   'P 1'
#
loop_
_entity.id
_entity.type
_entity.pdbx_description
1 polymer ?
#
loop_
_entity_poly.entity_id
_entity_poly.type
_entity_poly.pdbx_seq_one_letter_code
_entity_poly.pdbx_strand_id
1 'polypeptide(L)'
;FIYVVTPSGYMAPCNGGTPVFYKTLNENSHDFQLHRWGTVGGKYAMMAAADTQPRGENAFHRLETEAFPDLKQVGFEYMSQNIPAFAIFLGDILWDNLEMFPHIKQEIAKIQIPIYPVIGNHDHDKEVSDDDASAHLYRHFFGPTYYAFNAGKDYYIVLDNILYKGNKKYEVGLNDQQLNWVKSYLQYVPKGAHLFVCMHAPAYFYNENYKLGRVAELLDLFEGYKVDILSGHTHVQCNTQIRNNIREYNIASIGGAWWLWDGIYSKDGTPIGYQVFESGKNGIANYFKSLGHDRDYQFRYYPVGTVPGHEDELCVKVWNWDNRWKVEYYEDGKLKGEMKQYKGMDPDYDFFLQRKAVTEGKDMKERGRQANKNAYFFFSTKPSDKAKKIKIVVTDANGKSYEQSLEH
;
A
#
# COMPACT_ATOMS: atom_id res chain seq x y z
N PHE A 1 4.72 14.95 -22.39
CA PHE A 1 5.19 15.81 -21.31
C PHE A 1 6.69 16.01 -21.32
N ILE A 2 7.14 17.17 -20.79
CA ILE A 2 8.48 17.39 -20.24
C ILE A 2 8.33 17.55 -18.73
N TYR A 3 9.25 17.00 -17.93
CA TYR A 3 9.16 17.11 -16.48
C TYR A 3 10.54 17.22 -15.84
N VAL A 4 10.58 17.79 -14.63
CA VAL A 4 11.76 17.83 -13.80
C VAL A 4 11.74 16.68 -12.78
N VAL A 5 12.84 15.94 -12.69
CA VAL A 5 13.06 15.06 -11.54
C VAL A 5 13.33 15.93 -10.34
N THR A 6 12.33 16.07 -9.47
CA THR A 6 12.41 16.95 -8.31
C THR A 6 13.55 16.49 -7.39
N PRO A 7 14.58 17.33 -7.14
CA PRO A 7 15.71 16.93 -6.31
C PRO A 7 15.35 16.90 -4.83
N SER A 8 16.10 16.13 -4.05
CA SER A 8 16.00 16.09 -2.60
C SER A 8 16.04 17.48 -1.97
N GLY A 9 15.19 17.73 -0.99
CA GLY A 9 15.07 19.01 -0.30
C GLY A 9 14.25 20.07 -1.03
N TYR A 10 13.64 19.69 -2.16
CA TYR A 10 12.74 20.54 -2.94
C TYR A 10 11.46 19.83 -3.31
N MET A 11 10.45 20.60 -3.63
CA MET A 11 9.15 20.12 -4.09
C MET A 11 8.59 21.07 -5.16
N ALA A 12 7.91 20.53 -6.14
CA ALA A 12 7.12 21.30 -7.10
C ALA A 12 5.85 21.88 -6.43
N PRO A 13 5.33 23.04 -6.89
CA PRO A 13 4.04 23.55 -6.44
C PRO A 13 2.93 22.51 -6.61
N CYS A 14 2.01 22.44 -5.65
CA CYS A 14 0.86 21.56 -5.76
C CYS A 14 -0.34 22.26 -6.39
N ASN A 15 -1.06 21.53 -7.25
CA ASN A 15 -2.36 21.88 -7.75
C ASN A 15 -3.37 20.79 -7.35
N GLY A 16 -4.39 21.12 -6.56
CA GLY A 16 -5.34 20.14 -6.06
C GLY A 16 -4.66 19.02 -5.26
N GLY A 17 -3.66 19.37 -4.42
CA GLY A 17 -2.93 18.43 -3.57
C GLY A 17 -1.84 17.61 -4.27
N THR A 18 -1.73 17.64 -5.61
CA THR A 18 -0.72 16.89 -6.37
C THR A 18 0.40 17.81 -6.87
N PRO A 19 1.69 17.47 -6.70
CA PRO A 19 2.81 18.27 -7.22
C PRO A 19 2.80 18.37 -8.74
N VAL A 20 2.99 19.58 -9.28
CA VAL A 20 3.05 19.87 -10.72
C VAL A 20 4.51 20.03 -11.12
N PHE A 21 5.19 18.93 -11.39
CA PHE A 21 6.58 18.84 -11.81
C PHE A 21 6.73 18.63 -13.32
N TYR A 22 5.65 18.74 -14.07
CA TYR A 22 5.56 18.47 -15.51
C TYR A 22 4.88 19.63 -16.24
N LYS A 23 5.12 19.69 -17.55
CA LYS A 23 4.46 20.60 -18.51
C LYS A 23 4.19 19.87 -19.81
N THR A 24 3.24 20.37 -20.58
CA THR A 24 3.02 19.89 -21.94
C THR A 24 4.06 20.49 -22.91
N LEU A 25 4.37 19.79 -24.00
CA LEU A 25 5.37 20.24 -24.97
C LEU A 25 4.99 21.53 -25.72
N ASN A 26 3.71 21.87 -25.77
CA ASN A 26 3.18 23.07 -26.44
C ASN A 26 3.16 24.31 -25.52
N GLU A 27 3.64 24.24 -24.29
CA GLU A 27 3.78 25.42 -23.44
C GLU A 27 4.93 26.33 -23.92
N ASN A 28 4.76 27.65 -23.73
CA ASN A 28 5.73 28.64 -24.18
C ASN A 28 7.04 28.65 -23.36
N SER A 29 7.02 28.09 -22.17
CA SER A 29 8.20 27.97 -21.31
C SER A 29 8.19 26.64 -20.56
N HIS A 30 9.36 26.01 -20.46
CA HIS A 30 9.59 24.78 -19.72
C HIS A 30 10.44 25.02 -18.46
N ASP A 31 10.39 26.23 -17.91
CA ASP A 31 10.98 26.54 -16.61
C ASP A 31 10.14 25.94 -15.48
N PHE A 32 10.79 25.37 -14.48
CA PHE A 32 10.16 24.78 -13.31
C PHE A 32 10.50 25.57 -12.06
N GLN A 33 9.46 25.97 -11.31
CA GLN A 33 9.65 26.55 -9.98
C GLN A 33 9.62 25.41 -8.95
N LEU A 34 10.60 25.42 -8.05
CA LEU A 34 10.68 24.46 -6.96
C LEU A 34 10.77 25.22 -5.64
N HIS A 35 10.10 24.75 -4.62
CA HIS A 35 10.15 25.28 -3.27
C HIS A 35 11.04 24.42 -2.38
N ARG A 36 11.70 25.03 -1.41
CA ARG A 36 12.39 24.25 -0.38
C ARG A 36 11.38 23.42 0.42
N TRP A 37 11.71 22.13 0.58
CA TRP A 37 10.88 21.18 1.29
C TRP A 37 11.76 20.21 2.10
N GLY A 38 11.94 20.53 3.38
CA GLY A 38 12.88 19.84 4.25
C GLY A 38 14.34 20.16 3.95
N THR A 39 15.23 19.25 4.32
CA THR A 39 16.67 19.33 4.09
C THR A 39 17.13 18.27 3.10
N VAL A 40 18.13 18.60 2.29
CA VAL A 40 18.75 17.64 1.37
C VAL A 40 19.29 16.45 2.17
N GLY A 41 18.91 15.23 1.81
CA GLY A 41 19.26 14.03 2.56
C GLY A 41 18.63 13.92 3.95
N GLY A 42 17.67 14.79 4.30
CA GLY A 42 16.99 14.85 5.60
C GLY A 42 15.96 13.75 5.81
N LYS A 43 15.42 13.71 7.03
CA LYS A 43 14.30 12.81 7.38
C LYS A 43 13.03 13.24 6.67
N TYR A 44 12.17 12.28 6.40
CA TYR A 44 10.80 12.49 5.94
C TYR A 44 9.92 11.31 6.32
N ALA A 45 8.60 11.48 6.23
CA ALA A 45 7.61 10.42 6.32
C ALA A 45 6.82 10.32 5.01
N MET A 46 6.58 9.10 4.56
CA MET A 46 5.80 8.81 3.36
C MET A 46 4.68 7.84 3.72
N MET A 47 3.45 8.20 3.36
CA MET A 47 2.28 7.34 3.49
C MET A 47 1.98 6.72 2.12
N ALA A 48 1.95 5.39 2.03
CA ALA A 48 1.57 4.67 0.83
C ALA A 48 0.16 4.11 1.00
N ALA A 49 -0.80 4.67 0.28
CA ALA A 49 -2.21 4.26 0.29
C ALA A 49 -2.55 3.63 -1.06
N ALA A 50 -3.16 2.45 -1.02
CA ALA A 50 -3.53 1.73 -2.23
C ALA A 50 -5.05 1.70 -2.39
N ASP A 51 -5.52 1.69 -3.64
CA ASP A 51 -6.88 1.32 -4.01
C ASP A 51 -7.94 2.12 -3.24
N THR A 52 -7.95 3.44 -3.39
CA THR A 52 -8.99 4.29 -2.79
C THR A 52 -10.37 3.98 -3.35
N GLN A 53 -10.49 3.73 -4.62
CA GLN A 53 -11.61 3.15 -5.38
C GLN A 53 -13.03 3.46 -4.85
N PRO A 54 -13.44 4.70 -4.58
CA PRO A 54 -14.79 4.96 -4.12
C PRO A 54 -15.79 4.66 -5.26
N ARG A 55 -16.77 3.84 -4.94
CA ARG A 55 -17.87 3.48 -5.84
C ARG A 55 -19.20 3.87 -5.22
N GLY A 56 -19.75 4.99 -5.67
CA GLY A 56 -21.03 5.52 -5.16
C GLY A 56 -20.86 6.31 -3.86
N GLU A 57 -21.93 6.97 -3.45
CA GLU A 57 -21.94 7.99 -2.39
C GLU A 57 -21.39 7.51 -1.05
N ASN A 58 -21.78 6.33 -0.60
CA ASN A 58 -21.32 5.80 0.69
C ASN A 58 -19.79 5.63 0.73
N ALA A 59 -19.19 5.12 -0.35
CA ALA A 59 -17.74 4.93 -0.42
C ALA A 59 -17.01 6.29 -0.46
N PHE A 60 -17.53 7.26 -1.22
CA PHE A 60 -16.99 8.62 -1.20
C PHE A 60 -17.11 9.25 0.19
N HIS A 61 -18.27 9.15 0.83
CA HIS A 61 -18.47 9.68 2.18
C HIS A 61 -17.46 9.11 3.18
N ARG A 62 -17.22 7.80 3.16
CA ARG A 62 -16.24 7.16 4.05
C ARG A 62 -14.81 7.57 3.72
N LEU A 63 -14.47 7.69 2.44
CA LEU A 63 -13.17 8.18 2.02
C LEU A 63 -12.90 9.60 2.55
N GLU A 64 -13.91 10.48 2.44
CA GLU A 64 -13.84 11.88 2.83
C GLU A 64 -13.87 12.10 4.35
N THR A 65 -14.57 11.23 5.10
CA THR A 65 -14.79 11.42 6.55
C THR A 65 -13.93 10.52 7.42
N GLU A 66 -13.42 9.41 6.88
CA GLU A 66 -12.59 8.46 7.63
C GLU A 66 -11.13 8.47 7.13
N ALA A 67 -10.90 8.17 5.84
CA ALA A 67 -9.56 7.89 5.33
C ALA A 67 -8.71 9.15 5.10
N PHE A 68 -9.24 10.15 4.42
CA PHE A 68 -8.48 11.38 4.13
C PHE A 68 -8.20 12.23 5.38
N PRO A 69 -9.12 12.35 6.35
CA PRO A 69 -8.80 12.95 7.64
C PRO A 69 -7.71 12.23 8.43
N ASP A 70 -7.68 10.90 8.43
CA ASP A 70 -6.62 10.11 9.10
C ASP A 70 -5.24 10.33 8.43
N LEU A 71 -5.18 10.31 7.08
CA LEU A 71 -3.98 10.65 6.32
C LEU A 71 -3.47 12.06 6.64
N LYS A 72 -4.39 13.04 6.67
CA LYS A 72 -4.09 14.42 7.04
C LYS A 72 -3.52 14.52 8.43
N GLN A 73 -4.17 13.88 9.40
CA GLN A 73 -3.72 13.89 10.81
C GLN A 73 -2.31 13.35 10.93
N VAL A 74 -2.03 12.17 10.38
CA VAL A 74 -0.70 11.56 10.43
C VAL A 74 0.34 12.44 9.73
N GLY A 75 0.01 13.02 8.57
CA GLY A 75 0.88 13.99 7.89
C GLY A 75 1.23 15.19 8.78
N PHE A 76 0.25 15.77 9.46
CA PHE A 76 0.46 16.90 10.37
C PHE A 76 1.24 16.52 11.64
N GLU A 77 1.07 15.31 12.16
CA GLU A 77 1.88 14.81 13.28
C GLU A 77 3.39 14.82 12.95
N TYR A 78 3.77 14.43 11.74
CA TYR A 78 5.15 14.53 11.28
C TYR A 78 5.59 15.97 11.03
N MET A 79 4.77 16.75 10.33
CA MET A 79 5.11 18.15 10.02
C MET A 79 5.25 19.02 11.28
N SER A 80 4.47 18.75 12.33
CA SER A 80 4.59 19.42 13.63
C SER A 80 5.94 19.18 14.33
N GLN A 81 6.62 18.08 13.95
CA GLN A 81 7.97 17.73 14.39
C GLN A 81 9.05 18.20 13.41
N ASN A 82 8.72 19.05 12.45
CA ASN A 82 9.59 19.49 11.35
C ASN A 82 10.11 18.33 10.48
N ILE A 83 9.31 17.26 10.34
CA ILE A 83 9.57 16.16 9.44
C ILE A 83 8.64 16.31 8.24
N PRO A 84 9.16 16.58 7.03
CA PRO A 84 8.36 16.66 5.82
C PRO A 84 7.56 15.38 5.61
N ALA A 85 6.30 15.52 5.18
CA ALA A 85 5.41 14.39 4.96
C ALA A 85 4.71 14.48 3.60
N PHE A 86 4.58 13.37 2.91
CA PHE A 86 3.84 13.24 1.64
C PHE A 86 3.18 11.87 1.55
N ALA A 87 2.30 11.68 0.58
CA ALA A 87 1.74 10.36 0.32
C ALA A 87 1.91 9.95 -1.15
N ILE A 88 1.86 8.64 -1.37
CA ILE A 88 1.76 8.01 -2.68
C ILE A 88 0.46 7.24 -2.73
N PHE A 89 -0.37 7.52 -3.75
CA PHE A 89 -1.56 6.74 -4.03
C PHE A 89 -1.23 5.71 -5.11
N LEU A 90 -1.26 4.43 -4.74
CA LEU A 90 -0.76 3.31 -5.54
C LEU A 90 -1.77 2.79 -6.59
N GLY A 91 -2.47 3.71 -7.24
CA GLY A 91 -3.40 3.40 -8.32
C GLY A 91 -4.79 3.00 -7.86
N ASP A 92 -5.67 2.80 -8.85
CA ASP A 92 -7.08 2.61 -8.64
C ASP A 92 -7.66 3.71 -7.74
N ILE A 93 -7.42 4.96 -8.17
CA ILE A 93 -7.90 6.16 -7.47
C ILE A 93 -9.41 6.20 -7.49
N LEU A 94 -10.02 5.80 -8.61
CA LEU A 94 -11.46 5.66 -8.81
C LEU A 94 -11.84 4.22 -9.20
N TRP A 95 -13.14 3.95 -9.33
CA TRP A 95 -13.69 2.67 -9.79
C TRP A 95 -14.37 2.82 -11.15
N ASP A 96 -13.63 2.98 -12.25
CA ASP A 96 -14.14 3.16 -13.63
C ASP A 96 -15.08 4.37 -13.82
N ASN A 97 -15.27 5.23 -12.84
CA ASN A 97 -16.15 6.41 -12.85
C ASN A 97 -15.32 7.68 -13.01
N LEU A 98 -14.58 7.76 -14.12
CA LEU A 98 -13.55 8.78 -14.38
C LEU A 98 -14.10 10.22 -14.40
N GLU A 99 -15.41 10.39 -14.60
CA GLU A 99 -16.11 11.68 -14.44
C GLU A 99 -15.98 12.26 -13.04
N MET A 100 -15.60 11.44 -12.05
CA MET A 100 -15.37 11.85 -10.66
C MET A 100 -13.95 12.35 -10.38
N PHE A 101 -13.04 12.36 -11.36
CA PHE A 101 -11.69 12.92 -11.17
C PHE A 101 -11.67 14.37 -10.68
N PRO A 102 -12.53 15.29 -11.15
CA PRO A 102 -12.59 16.63 -10.57
C PRO A 102 -12.96 16.64 -9.09
N HIS A 103 -13.90 15.77 -8.67
CA HIS A 103 -14.32 15.66 -7.29
C HIS A 103 -13.23 15.08 -6.40
N ILE A 104 -12.69 13.91 -6.75
CA ILE A 104 -11.65 13.28 -5.94
C ILE A 104 -10.40 14.17 -5.81
N LYS A 105 -10.07 14.96 -6.84
CA LYS A 105 -8.95 15.91 -6.79
C LYS A 105 -9.20 17.04 -5.79
N GLN A 106 -10.44 17.51 -5.64
CA GLN A 106 -10.82 18.48 -4.61
C GLN A 106 -10.68 17.87 -3.21
N GLU A 107 -11.07 16.61 -3.04
CA GLU A 107 -10.93 15.91 -1.75
C GLU A 107 -9.46 15.64 -1.40
N ILE A 108 -8.64 15.23 -2.37
CA ILE A 108 -7.19 15.10 -2.21
C ILE A 108 -6.57 16.42 -1.71
N ALA A 109 -6.99 17.56 -2.23
CA ALA A 109 -6.48 18.86 -1.80
C ALA A 109 -6.74 19.15 -0.31
N LYS A 110 -7.79 18.60 0.29
CA LYS A 110 -8.12 18.76 1.71
C LYS A 110 -7.21 18.01 2.65
N ILE A 111 -6.45 17.01 2.15
CA ILE A 111 -5.45 16.27 2.93
C ILE A 111 -4.29 17.18 3.33
N GLN A 112 -3.95 18.18 2.49
CA GLN A 112 -2.95 19.23 2.76
C GLN A 112 -1.51 18.72 2.93
N ILE A 113 -1.22 17.55 2.39
CA ILE A 113 0.15 17.05 2.16
C ILE A 113 0.29 16.74 0.67
N PRO A 114 1.49 16.76 0.10
CA PRO A 114 1.71 16.41 -1.31
C PRO A 114 1.34 14.95 -1.57
N ILE A 115 0.56 14.70 -2.63
CA ILE A 115 0.15 13.35 -3.05
C ILE A 115 0.76 13.06 -4.42
N TYR A 116 1.55 12.00 -4.54
CA TYR A 116 2.11 11.49 -5.79
C TYR A 116 1.27 10.30 -6.27
N PRO A 117 0.48 10.45 -7.34
CA PRO A 117 -0.41 9.40 -7.81
C PRO A 117 0.30 8.41 -8.74
N VAL A 118 -0.07 7.14 -8.63
CA VAL A 118 0.21 6.05 -9.57
C VAL A 118 -1.09 5.76 -10.31
N ILE A 119 -1.03 5.38 -11.58
CA ILE A 119 -2.21 4.95 -12.33
C ILE A 119 -2.50 3.48 -12.05
N GLY A 120 -3.79 3.11 -11.90
CA GLY A 120 -4.26 1.74 -11.77
C GLY A 120 -5.18 1.33 -12.92
N ASN A 121 -5.61 0.08 -12.94
CA ASN A 121 -6.42 -0.44 -14.03
C ASN A 121 -7.84 0.16 -14.09
N HIS A 122 -8.37 0.66 -12.98
CA HIS A 122 -9.66 1.35 -12.92
C HIS A 122 -9.56 2.85 -13.24
N ASP A 123 -8.37 3.38 -13.44
CA ASP A 123 -8.12 4.78 -13.80
C ASP A 123 -8.00 5.01 -15.32
N HIS A 124 -8.12 3.94 -16.12
CA HIS A 124 -8.16 3.99 -17.58
C HIS A 124 -9.58 4.15 -18.12
N ASP A 125 -9.71 4.87 -19.24
CA ASP A 125 -10.99 4.95 -19.95
C ASP A 125 -11.36 3.59 -20.56
N LYS A 126 -12.39 2.97 -20.01
CA LYS A 126 -12.82 1.61 -20.41
C LYS A 126 -13.33 1.51 -21.86
N GLU A 127 -13.72 2.63 -22.45
CA GLU A 127 -14.20 2.68 -23.83
C GLU A 127 -13.05 2.78 -24.86
N VAL A 128 -11.82 3.01 -24.40
CA VAL A 128 -10.63 3.18 -25.24
C VAL A 128 -9.74 1.95 -25.14
N SER A 129 -9.42 1.32 -26.27
CA SER A 129 -8.61 0.09 -26.32
C SER A 129 -7.11 0.34 -26.49
N ASP A 130 -6.70 1.53 -26.90
CA ASP A 130 -5.29 1.91 -26.97
C ASP A 130 -4.79 2.26 -25.57
N ASP A 131 -3.67 1.69 -25.16
CA ASP A 131 -3.10 1.80 -23.83
C ASP A 131 -2.79 3.25 -23.44
N ASP A 132 -2.06 3.95 -24.30
CA ASP A 132 -1.70 5.36 -24.07
C ASP A 132 -2.94 6.27 -24.09
N ALA A 133 -3.81 6.10 -25.08
CA ALA A 133 -5.00 6.92 -25.22
C ALA A 133 -5.99 6.71 -24.05
N SER A 134 -6.10 5.50 -23.50
CA SER A 134 -7.01 5.18 -22.38
C SER A 134 -6.66 5.93 -21.08
N ALA A 135 -5.41 6.36 -20.92
CA ALA A 135 -4.95 7.13 -19.76
C ALA A 135 -5.14 8.66 -19.92
N HIS A 136 -5.85 9.13 -20.95
CA HIS A 136 -5.93 10.57 -21.28
C HIS A 136 -6.56 11.40 -20.16
N LEU A 137 -7.63 10.92 -19.52
CA LEU A 137 -8.26 11.62 -18.38
C LEU A 137 -7.36 11.62 -17.15
N TYR A 138 -6.74 10.49 -16.83
CA TYR A 138 -5.74 10.45 -15.76
C TYR A 138 -4.65 11.49 -15.99
N ARG A 139 -4.07 11.53 -17.19
CA ARG A 139 -3.01 12.51 -17.55
C ARG A 139 -3.47 13.95 -17.47
N HIS A 140 -4.74 14.23 -17.77
CA HIS A 140 -5.31 15.57 -17.64
C HIS A 140 -5.33 16.05 -16.19
N PHE A 141 -5.68 15.17 -15.23
CA PHE A 141 -5.83 15.53 -13.84
C PHE A 141 -4.54 15.36 -13.00
N PHE A 142 -3.72 14.38 -13.35
CA PHE A 142 -2.59 13.96 -12.51
C PHE A 142 -1.22 14.03 -13.20
N GLY A 143 -1.16 14.22 -14.52
CA GLY A 143 0.08 14.32 -15.29
C GLY A 143 0.60 12.99 -15.82
N PRO A 144 1.92 12.83 -15.98
CA PRO A 144 2.51 11.64 -16.56
C PRO A 144 2.21 10.38 -15.75
N THR A 145 2.00 9.24 -16.46
CA THR A 145 1.69 7.94 -15.83
C THR A 145 2.94 7.27 -15.22
N TYR A 146 4.15 7.66 -15.69
CA TYR A 146 5.41 7.25 -15.09
C TYR A 146 6.39 8.43 -14.97
N TYR A 147 7.11 8.49 -13.88
CA TYR A 147 7.99 9.61 -13.52
C TYR A 147 8.94 9.26 -12.37
N ALA A 148 9.84 10.18 -12.03
CA ALA A 148 10.74 10.05 -10.89
C ALA A 148 10.84 11.35 -10.09
N PHE A 149 11.15 11.23 -8.81
CA PHE A 149 11.46 12.32 -7.90
C PHE A 149 12.35 11.83 -6.74
N ASN A 150 12.91 12.73 -5.95
CA ASN A 150 13.77 12.38 -4.83
C ASN A 150 13.22 12.97 -3.52
N ALA A 151 13.35 12.22 -2.44
CA ALA A 151 13.04 12.69 -1.09
C ALA A 151 14.11 12.18 -0.11
N GLY A 152 14.62 13.07 0.76
CA GLY A 152 15.69 12.70 1.68
C GLY A 152 16.90 12.12 0.95
N LYS A 153 17.24 10.86 1.21
CA LYS A 153 18.31 10.11 0.56
C LYS A 153 17.83 9.16 -0.51
N ASP A 154 16.51 9.06 -0.68
CA ASP A 154 15.88 8.01 -1.43
C ASP A 154 15.39 8.51 -2.79
N TYR A 155 15.40 7.63 -3.78
CA TYR A 155 15.01 7.88 -5.15
C TYR A 155 13.69 7.16 -5.43
N TYR A 156 12.71 7.88 -5.95
CA TYR A 156 11.39 7.36 -6.27
C TYR A 156 11.23 7.19 -7.77
N ILE A 157 10.80 6.01 -8.18
CA ILE A 157 10.47 5.66 -9.56
C ILE A 157 9.01 5.22 -9.56
N VAL A 158 8.16 5.95 -10.23
CA VAL A 158 6.75 5.61 -10.44
C VAL A 158 6.60 5.01 -11.82
N LEU A 159 5.94 3.86 -11.91
CA LEU A 159 5.74 3.12 -13.16
C LEU A 159 4.25 2.85 -13.40
N ASP A 160 3.89 2.89 -14.67
CA ASP A 160 2.61 2.41 -15.17
C ASP A 160 2.78 0.96 -15.61
N ASN A 161 2.30 0.04 -14.80
CA ASN A 161 2.45 -1.38 -15.10
C ASN A 161 1.13 -2.05 -15.52
N ILE A 162 0.19 -1.24 -16.03
CA ILE A 162 -1.07 -1.70 -16.62
C ILE A 162 -1.01 -1.50 -18.12
N LEU A 163 -0.98 -2.57 -18.87
CA LEU A 163 -1.08 -2.55 -20.35
C LEU A 163 -2.56 -2.73 -20.72
N TYR A 164 -3.27 -1.62 -20.88
CA TYR A 164 -4.71 -1.61 -21.03
C TYR A 164 -5.15 -2.01 -22.45
N LYS A 165 -6.26 -2.74 -22.58
CA LYS A 165 -6.77 -3.33 -23.84
C LYS A 165 -8.23 -2.94 -24.14
N GLY A 166 -8.80 -2.03 -23.36
CA GLY A 166 -10.21 -1.66 -23.45
C GLY A 166 -11.17 -2.65 -22.79
N ASN A 167 -12.39 -2.22 -22.56
CA ASN A 167 -13.45 -3.03 -21.95
C ASN A 167 -13.02 -3.70 -20.63
N LYS A 168 -12.27 -2.98 -19.77
CA LYS A 168 -11.72 -3.46 -18.49
C LYS A 168 -10.75 -4.63 -18.62
N LYS A 169 -10.22 -4.90 -19.82
CA LYS A 169 -9.19 -5.90 -20.03
C LYS A 169 -7.81 -5.23 -20.00
N TYR A 170 -6.87 -5.86 -19.36
CA TYR A 170 -5.48 -5.41 -19.26
C TYR A 170 -4.55 -6.61 -19.04
N GLU A 171 -3.30 -6.38 -19.26
CA GLU A 171 -2.19 -7.25 -18.85
C GLU A 171 -1.35 -6.48 -17.85
N VAL A 172 -0.80 -7.17 -16.86
CA VAL A 172 0.18 -6.58 -15.95
C VAL A 172 1.56 -6.70 -16.59
N GLY A 173 2.21 -5.58 -16.86
CA GLY A 173 3.49 -5.60 -17.57
C GLY A 173 4.08 -4.21 -17.78
N LEU A 174 5.26 -4.19 -18.39
CA LEU A 174 5.96 -2.95 -18.78
C LEU A 174 6.29 -2.99 -20.26
N ASN A 175 6.15 -1.86 -20.93
CA ASN A 175 6.55 -1.70 -22.32
C ASN A 175 8.05 -1.31 -22.43
N ASP A 176 8.59 -1.38 -23.67
CA ASP A 176 9.98 -1.02 -23.95
C ASP A 176 10.32 0.41 -23.58
N GLN A 177 9.38 1.33 -23.77
CA GLN A 177 9.57 2.74 -23.51
C GLN A 177 9.87 2.97 -22.03
N GLN A 178 9.10 2.40 -21.12
CA GLN A 178 9.30 2.54 -19.68
C GLN A 178 10.59 1.86 -19.23
N LEU A 179 10.88 0.64 -19.68
CA LEU A 179 12.13 -0.04 -19.30
C LEU A 179 13.38 0.71 -19.78
N ASN A 180 13.36 1.24 -21.01
CA ASN A 180 14.45 2.07 -21.51
C ASN A 180 14.57 3.40 -20.74
N TRP A 181 13.44 3.98 -20.34
CA TRP A 181 13.42 5.18 -19.51
C TRP A 181 14.01 4.90 -18.13
N VAL A 182 13.62 3.81 -17.44
CA VAL A 182 14.22 3.39 -16.16
C VAL A 182 15.73 3.20 -16.31
N LYS A 183 16.16 2.48 -17.34
CA LYS A 183 17.58 2.26 -17.62
C LYS A 183 18.34 3.56 -17.80
N SER A 184 17.76 4.53 -18.50
CA SER A 184 18.37 5.85 -18.72
C SER A 184 18.40 6.67 -17.42
N TYR A 185 17.33 6.68 -16.64
CA TYR A 185 17.26 7.37 -15.37
C TYR A 185 18.29 6.86 -14.37
N LEU A 186 18.46 5.54 -14.28
CA LEU A 186 19.40 4.92 -13.34
C LEU A 186 20.87 5.27 -13.59
N GLN A 187 21.22 5.83 -14.77
CA GLN A 187 22.57 6.36 -15.04
C GLN A 187 22.88 7.59 -14.16
N TYR A 188 21.86 8.28 -13.70
CA TYR A 188 21.97 9.46 -12.83
C TYR A 188 21.81 9.14 -11.34
N VAL A 189 21.55 7.88 -10.99
CA VAL A 189 21.36 7.43 -9.61
C VAL A 189 22.62 6.71 -9.12
N PRO A 190 23.24 7.14 -8.01
CA PRO A 190 24.45 6.49 -7.49
C PRO A 190 24.19 5.02 -7.13
N LYS A 191 25.10 4.13 -7.51
CA LYS A 191 25.03 2.73 -7.06
C LYS A 191 25.09 2.64 -5.53
N GLY A 192 24.35 1.69 -4.97
CA GLY A 192 24.14 1.56 -3.53
C GLY A 192 23.04 2.45 -2.97
N ALA A 193 22.47 3.36 -3.77
CA ALA A 193 21.32 4.16 -3.36
C ALA A 193 20.10 3.28 -3.05
N HIS A 194 19.18 3.83 -2.27
CA HIS A 194 17.89 3.21 -2.00
C HIS A 194 16.84 3.76 -2.98
N LEU A 195 16.10 2.84 -3.60
CA LEU A 195 15.02 3.12 -4.54
C LEU A 195 13.69 2.68 -3.96
N PHE A 196 12.69 3.55 -4.02
CA PHE A 196 11.30 3.16 -3.97
C PHE A 196 10.76 3.05 -5.41
N VAL A 197 10.25 1.88 -5.77
CA VAL A 197 9.61 1.63 -7.06
C VAL A 197 8.12 1.46 -6.84
N CYS A 198 7.33 2.44 -7.27
CA CYS A 198 5.90 2.50 -7.02
C CYS A 198 5.15 2.13 -8.29
N MET A 199 4.29 1.14 -8.23
CA MET A 199 3.44 0.69 -9.33
C MET A 199 2.13 0.12 -8.78
N HIS A 200 1.10 -0.01 -9.61
CA HIS A 200 -0.20 -0.45 -9.13
C HIS A 200 -0.25 -1.94 -8.84
N ALA A 201 -0.05 -2.78 -9.85
CA ALA A 201 -0.10 -4.23 -9.66
C ALA A 201 1.24 -4.78 -9.15
N PRO A 202 1.25 -5.80 -8.26
CA PRO A 202 2.49 -6.31 -7.69
C PRO A 202 3.35 -7.05 -8.71
N ALA A 203 4.67 -7.03 -8.51
CA ALA A 203 5.60 -7.92 -9.19
C ALA A 203 5.51 -9.34 -8.63
N TYR A 204 5.41 -9.45 -7.31
CA TYR A 204 5.30 -10.71 -6.58
C TYR A 204 4.19 -10.64 -5.53
N PHE A 205 3.46 -11.75 -5.40
CA PHE A 205 2.40 -11.91 -4.43
C PHE A 205 2.52 -13.26 -3.76
N TYR A 206 2.59 -13.32 -2.45
CA TYR A 206 2.86 -14.52 -1.67
C TYR A 206 4.07 -15.34 -2.16
N ASN A 207 5.19 -14.66 -2.42
CA ASN A 207 6.44 -15.24 -2.93
C ASN A 207 6.35 -15.86 -4.34
N GLU A 208 5.26 -15.61 -5.06
CA GLU A 208 5.08 -16.02 -6.45
C GLU A 208 5.02 -14.80 -7.38
N ASN A 209 5.55 -14.94 -8.60
CA ASN A 209 5.41 -13.89 -9.61
C ASN A 209 3.91 -13.66 -9.92
N TYR A 210 3.46 -12.42 -9.78
CA TYR A 210 2.06 -12.02 -10.05
C TYR A 210 1.78 -11.86 -11.56
N LYS A 211 2.52 -12.54 -12.41
CA LYS A 211 2.42 -12.46 -13.87
C LYS A 211 2.79 -11.08 -14.46
N LEU A 212 3.58 -10.29 -13.74
CA LEU A 212 4.13 -9.05 -14.29
C LEU A 212 4.99 -9.39 -15.51
N GLY A 213 4.55 -8.98 -16.68
CA GLY A 213 5.30 -9.13 -17.92
C GLY A 213 6.63 -8.39 -17.83
N ARG A 214 7.71 -9.07 -18.21
CA ARG A 214 9.09 -8.55 -18.20
C ARG A 214 9.64 -8.23 -16.79
N VAL A 215 9.12 -8.90 -15.77
CA VAL A 215 9.56 -8.70 -14.37
C VAL A 215 11.05 -8.94 -14.19
N ALA A 216 11.62 -9.95 -14.83
CA ALA A 216 13.05 -10.26 -14.74
C ALA A 216 13.92 -9.10 -15.25
N GLU A 217 13.55 -8.52 -16.41
CA GLU A 217 14.26 -7.39 -17.01
C GLU A 217 14.21 -6.15 -16.08
N LEU A 218 13.04 -5.87 -15.48
CA LEU A 218 12.91 -4.77 -14.52
C LEU A 218 13.81 -4.99 -13.30
N LEU A 219 13.75 -6.19 -12.70
CA LEU A 219 14.52 -6.50 -11.50
C LEU A 219 16.03 -6.51 -11.74
N ASP A 220 16.47 -6.86 -12.96
CA ASP A 220 17.89 -6.86 -13.34
C ASP A 220 18.45 -5.43 -13.49
N LEU A 221 17.60 -4.45 -13.87
CA LEU A 221 18.00 -3.04 -13.84
C LEU A 221 18.36 -2.53 -12.45
N PHE A 222 17.82 -3.16 -11.42
CA PHE A 222 18.03 -2.78 -10.02
C PHE A 222 19.23 -3.45 -9.35
N GLU A 223 20.07 -4.13 -10.13
CA GLU A 223 21.33 -4.67 -9.60
C GLU A 223 22.24 -3.55 -9.05
N GLY A 224 22.74 -3.76 -7.83
CA GLY A 224 23.58 -2.79 -7.13
C GLY A 224 22.83 -1.66 -6.43
N TYR A 225 21.50 -1.70 -6.32
CA TYR A 225 20.66 -0.79 -5.52
C TYR A 225 19.97 -1.56 -4.38
N LYS A 226 19.51 -0.83 -3.36
CA LYS A 226 18.53 -1.33 -2.39
C LYS A 226 17.16 -0.92 -2.87
N VAL A 227 16.21 -1.83 -2.93
CA VAL A 227 14.91 -1.55 -3.55
C VAL A 227 13.75 -2.00 -2.68
N ASP A 228 12.85 -1.08 -2.42
CA ASP A 228 11.52 -1.35 -1.90
C ASP A 228 10.49 -1.08 -3.00
N ILE A 229 9.82 -2.13 -3.48
CA ILE A 229 8.70 -2.03 -4.41
C ILE A 229 7.43 -1.81 -3.60
N LEU A 230 6.62 -0.83 -3.98
CA LEU A 230 5.32 -0.54 -3.38
C LEU A 230 4.23 -0.80 -4.41
N SER A 231 3.25 -1.62 -4.04
CA SER A 231 2.12 -1.98 -4.93
C SER A 231 0.81 -2.11 -4.16
N GLY A 232 -0.30 -2.13 -4.88
CA GLY A 232 -1.66 -2.29 -4.40
C GLY A 232 -2.39 -3.41 -5.13
N HIS A 233 -3.58 -3.12 -5.72
CA HIS A 233 -4.32 -3.96 -6.64
C HIS A 233 -4.98 -5.22 -6.04
N THR A 234 -4.28 -5.93 -5.17
CA THR A 234 -4.79 -7.21 -4.63
C THR A 234 -5.77 -7.04 -3.49
N HIS A 235 -5.81 -5.86 -2.86
CA HIS A 235 -6.55 -5.57 -1.62
C HIS A 235 -6.16 -6.51 -0.46
N VAL A 236 -4.89 -6.90 -0.39
CA VAL A 236 -4.33 -7.78 0.63
C VAL A 236 -2.97 -7.27 1.06
N GLN A 237 -2.68 -7.30 2.35
CA GLN A 237 -1.34 -6.96 2.84
C GLN A 237 -0.40 -8.14 2.66
N CYS A 238 0.67 -7.93 1.91
CA CYS A 238 1.67 -8.97 1.68
C CYS A 238 3.07 -8.36 1.50
N ASN A 239 4.02 -8.84 2.28
CA ASN A 239 5.42 -8.44 2.16
C ASN A 239 6.23 -9.61 1.61
N THR A 240 6.97 -9.39 0.54
CA THR A 240 7.72 -10.42 -0.17
C THR A 240 9.19 -10.03 -0.30
N GLN A 241 10.12 -10.87 0.13
CA GLN A 241 11.54 -10.73 -0.19
C GLN A 241 11.80 -11.38 -1.55
N ILE A 242 11.97 -10.58 -2.61
CA ILE A 242 12.13 -11.06 -3.99
C ILE A 242 13.58 -11.46 -4.26
N ARG A 243 14.52 -10.58 -3.92
CA ARG A 243 15.99 -10.79 -3.98
C ARG A 243 16.62 -10.24 -2.70
N ASN A 244 17.87 -10.55 -2.42
CA ASN A 244 18.54 -10.04 -1.21
C ASN A 244 18.48 -8.51 -1.05
N ASN A 245 18.46 -7.80 -2.16
CA ASN A 245 18.43 -6.35 -2.23
C ASN A 245 17.05 -5.79 -2.63
N ILE A 246 16.04 -6.62 -2.93
CA ILE A 246 14.73 -6.21 -3.42
C ILE A 246 13.63 -6.81 -2.55
N ARG A 247 12.83 -5.95 -1.95
CA ARG A 247 11.61 -6.29 -1.22
C ARG A 247 10.41 -5.65 -1.87
N GLU A 248 9.27 -6.29 -1.80
CA GLU A 248 7.99 -5.72 -2.17
C GLU A 248 7.04 -5.66 -0.99
N TYR A 249 6.37 -4.54 -0.86
CA TYR A 249 5.22 -4.30 0.00
C TYR A 249 3.99 -4.17 -0.88
N ASN A 250 3.19 -5.23 -0.96
CA ASN A 250 1.86 -5.15 -1.55
C ASN A 250 0.89 -4.72 -0.45
N ILE A 251 0.39 -3.50 -0.57
CA ILE A 251 -0.32 -2.79 0.49
C ILE A 251 -1.81 -3.05 0.37
N ALA A 252 -2.45 -3.40 1.48
CA ALA A 252 -3.89 -3.57 1.55
C ALA A 252 -4.61 -2.27 1.20
N SER A 253 -5.78 -2.40 0.57
CA SER A 253 -6.60 -1.26 0.18
C SER A 253 -6.99 -0.40 1.37
N ILE A 254 -6.88 0.93 1.22
CA ILE A 254 -7.40 1.89 2.18
C ILE A 254 -8.93 1.80 2.33
N GLY A 255 -9.62 1.30 1.29
CA GLY A 255 -11.04 0.98 1.29
C GLY A 255 -11.38 -0.46 1.69
N GLY A 256 -10.37 -1.25 2.05
CA GLY A 256 -10.54 -2.65 2.43
C GLY A 256 -11.19 -3.48 1.31
N ALA A 257 -12.24 -4.23 1.64
CA ALA A 257 -13.03 -4.98 0.67
C ALA A 257 -14.01 -4.04 -0.07
N TRP A 258 -13.49 -3.08 -0.84
CA TRP A 258 -14.23 -2.14 -1.70
C TRP A 258 -15.30 -1.31 -0.99
N TRP A 259 -15.06 -0.87 0.24
CA TRP A 259 -16.02 -0.10 1.04
C TRP A 259 -17.37 -0.81 1.27
N LEU A 260 -17.44 -2.11 0.95
CA LEU A 260 -18.70 -2.85 0.94
C LEU A 260 -19.18 -3.29 2.31
N TRP A 261 -18.35 -3.17 3.31
CA TRP A 261 -18.63 -3.64 4.65
C TRP A 261 -18.47 -2.49 5.66
N ASP A 262 -19.37 -2.45 6.62
CA ASP A 262 -19.27 -1.59 7.80
C ASP A 262 -18.12 -2.04 8.72
N GLY A 263 -17.65 -3.26 8.58
CA GLY A 263 -16.41 -3.76 9.13
C GLY A 263 -15.19 -3.18 8.40
N ILE A 264 -14.12 -3.11 9.09
CA ILE A 264 -12.90 -2.37 8.80
C ILE A 264 -11.77 -3.26 8.27
N TYR A 265 -12.07 -4.24 7.39
CA TYR A 265 -11.10 -5.27 7.01
C TYR A 265 -11.01 -5.45 5.49
N SER A 266 -9.81 -5.81 5.06
CA SER A 266 -9.53 -6.36 3.74
C SER A 266 -9.85 -7.87 3.69
N LYS A 267 -9.75 -8.47 2.52
CA LYS A 267 -10.08 -9.89 2.30
C LYS A 267 -9.23 -10.88 3.13
N ASP A 268 -8.09 -10.44 3.62
CA ASP A 268 -7.15 -11.22 4.42
C ASP A 268 -7.22 -10.89 5.93
N GLY A 269 -8.19 -10.07 6.34
CA GLY A 269 -8.34 -9.64 7.71
C GLY A 269 -7.48 -8.46 8.13
N THR A 270 -6.67 -7.89 7.25
CA THR A 270 -5.97 -6.63 7.52
C THR A 270 -6.99 -5.50 7.63
N PRO A 271 -6.93 -4.63 8.64
CA PRO A 271 -7.81 -3.46 8.73
C PRO A 271 -7.68 -2.55 7.51
N ILE A 272 -8.69 -1.72 7.25
CA ILE A 272 -8.55 -0.61 6.32
C ILE A 272 -7.45 0.33 6.81
N GLY A 273 -6.60 0.79 5.90
CA GLY A 273 -5.45 1.59 6.29
C GLY A 273 -4.41 1.74 5.18
N TYR A 274 -3.24 2.13 5.56
CA TYR A 274 -2.13 2.41 4.65
C TYR A 274 -0.79 2.13 5.33
N GLN A 275 0.27 2.03 4.53
CA GLN A 275 1.62 1.84 5.03
C GLN A 275 2.31 3.18 5.26
N VAL A 276 3.00 3.35 6.38
CA VAL A 276 3.84 4.51 6.67
C VAL A 276 5.30 4.10 6.64
N PHE A 277 6.12 4.86 5.94
CA PHE A 277 7.56 4.71 5.86
C PHE A 277 8.24 5.94 6.46
N GLU A 278 9.12 5.72 7.43
CA GLU A 278 9.90 6.75 8.11
C GLU A 278 11.35 6.68 7.65
N SER A 279 11.78 7.62 6.82
CA SER A 279 13.19 7.73 6.42
C SER A 279 14.01 8.43 7.48
N GLY A 280 15.15 7.86 7.83
CA GLY A 280 16.03 8.40 8.86
C GLY A 280 17.50 8.00 8.70
N LYS A 281 18.31 8.35 9.69
CA LYS A 281 19.76 8.06 9.68
C LYS A 281 20.07 6.58 9.58
N ASN A 282 19.25 5.74 10.20
CA ASN A 282 19.44 4.29 10.29
C ASN A 282 18.77 3.50 9.16
N GLY A 283 18.23 4.18 8.15
CA GLY A 283 17.47 3.58 7.05
C GLY A 283 15.99 3.86 7.12
N ILE A 284 15.19 2.97 6.54
CA ILE A 284 13.74 3.07 6.48
C ILE A 284 13.12 2.17 7.54
N ALA A 285 12.32 2.77 8.43
CA ALA A 285 11.38 2.05 9.28
C ALA A 285 9.97 2.14 8.67
N ASN A 286 9.12 1.16 8.95
CA ASN A 286 7.75 1.22 8.47
C ASN A 286 6.78 0.54 9.44
N TYR A 287 5.51 0.93 9.35
CA TYR A 287 4.41 0.32 10.09
C TYR A 287 3.11 0.46 9.28
N PHE A 288 2.16 -0.43 9.52
CA PHE A 288 0.82 -0.31 8.94
C PHE A 288 -0.03 0.58 9.85
N LYS A 289 -0.63 1.63 9.28
CA LYS A 289 -1.54 2.53 9.98
C LYS A 289 -2.98 2.14 9.67
N SER A 290 -3.64 1.50 10.62
CA SER A 290 -5.08 1.22 10.55
C SER A 290 -5.87 2.51 10.80
N LEU A 291 -6.88 2.80 9.99
CA LEU A 291 -7.72 4.00 10.16
C LEU A 291 -8.38 3.99 11.55
N GLY A 292 -8.35 5.12 12.20
CA GLY A 292 -8.96 5.30 13.53
C GLY A 292 -8.23 4.60 14.69
N HIS A 293 -7.09 3.97 14.45
CA HIS A 293 -6.26 3.33 15.47
C HIS A 293 -4.90 3.99 15.60
N ASP A 294 -4.27 3.84 16.77
CA ASP A 294 -2.90 4.27 16.99
C ASP A 294 -1.91 3.44 16.16
N ARG A 295 -0.70 4.01 15.94
CA ARG A 295 0.37 3.31 15.23
C ARG A 295 0.78 1.98 15.86
N ASP A 296 0.46 1.75 17.12
CA ASP A 296 0.82 0.54 17.87
C ASP A 296 -0.18 -0.61 17.68
N TYR A 297 -1.29 -0.37 16.98
CA TYR A 297 -2.23 -1.42 16.58
C TYR A 297 -1.68 -2.19 15.38
N GLN A 298 -0.78 -3.17 15.64
CA GLN A 298 -0.09 -3.92 14.57
C GLN A 298 -0.58 -5.36 14.42
N PHE A 299 -1.44 -5.85 15.33
CA PHE A 299 -2.00 -7.19 15.28
C PHE A 299 -3.32 -7.26 16.06
N ARG A 300 -4.05 -8.32 15.83
CA ARG A 300 -5.16 -8.74 16.71
C ARG A 300 -5.08 -10.23 16.99
N TYR A 301 -5.71 -10.67 18.06
CA TYR A 301 -5.83 -12.08 18.41
C TYR A 301 -7.28 -12.56 18.25
N TYR A 302 -7.40 -13.85 18.08
CA TYR A 302 -8.66 -14.58 18.05
C TYR A 302 -8.61 -15.58 19.22
N PRO A 303 -9.56 -15.52 20.17
CA PRO A 303 -9.61 -16.44 21.31
C PRO A 303 -9.70 -17.90 20.86
N VAL A 304 -9.28 -18.81 21.73
CA VAL A 304 -9.50 -20.26 21.56
C VAL A 304 -10.99 -20.52 21.26
N GLY A 305 -11.27 -21.40 20.32
CA GLY A 305 -12.63 -21.73 19.89
C GLY A 305 -13.23 -20.86 18.79
N THR A 306 -12.51 -19.84 18.29
CA THR A 306 -13.09 -18.87 17.35
C THR A 306 -12.66 -19.04 15.89
N VAL A 307 -11.53 -19.71 15.64
CA VAL A 307 -10.99 -19.89 14.28
C VAL A 307 -11.24 -21.31 13.80
N PRO A 308 -12.04 -21.50 12.72
CA PRO A 308 -12.29 -22.83 12.16
C PRO A 308 -10.99 -23.54 11.71
N GLY A 309 -10.83 -24.79 12.18
CA GLY A 309 -9.62 -25.59 11.95
C GLY A 309 -8.49 -25.32 12.95
N HIS A 310 -8.69 -24.41 13.91
CA HIS A 310 -7.79 -24.05 14.99
C HIS A 310 -8.57 -23.90 16.32
N GLU A 311 -9.55 -24.79 16.57
CA GLU A 311 -10.53 -24.65 17.64
C GLU A 311 -9.90 -24.72 19.04
N ASP A 312 -8.75 -25.37 19.18
CA ASP A 312 -8.01 -25.49 20.46
C ASP A 312 -6.77 -24.59 20.53
N GLU A 313 -6.65 -23.63 19.61
CA GLU A 313 -5.51 -22.72 19.50
C GLU A 313 -5.93 -21.26 19.67
N LEU A 314 -5.06 -20.48 20.30
CA LEU A 314 -5.07 -19.03 20.25
C LEU A 314 -4.44 -18.59 18.94
N CYS A 315 -5.15 -17.81 18.16
CA CYS A 315 -4.68 -17.34 16.86
C CYS A 315 -4.40 -15.84 16.85
N VAL A 316 -3.48 -15.42 16.00
CA VAL A 316 -3.05 -14.02 15.84
C VAL A 316 -2.94 -13.69 14.37
N LYS A 317 -3.45 -12.53 13.95
CA LYS A 317 -3.19 -11.92 12.64
C LYS A 317 -2.33 -10.69 12.84
N VAL A 318 -1.18 -10.65 12.16
CA VAL A 318 -0.25 -9.51 12.13
C VAL A 318 -0.39 -8.78 10.80
N TRP A 319 -0.51 -7.43 10.82
CA TRP A 319 -0.80 -6.69 9.60
C TRP A 319 0.38 -6.65 8.63
N ASN A 320 1.54 -6.22 9.13
CA ASN A 320 2.71 -5.90 8.31
C ASN A 320 3.88 -6.87 8.50
N TRP A 321 3.60 -8.12 8.82
CA TRP A 321 4.63 -9.12 9.11
C TRP A 321 5.56 -9.35 7.90
N ASP A 322 6.84 -9.52 8.19
CA ASP A 322 7.83 -10.10 7.30
C ASP A 322 8.74 -11.08 8.07
N ASN A 323 9.61 -11.79 7.38
CA ASN A 323 10.44 -12.84 7.97
C ASN A 323 11.49 -12.36 9.01
N ARG A 324 11.56 -11.08 9.28
CA ARG A 324 12.39 -10.48 10.34
C ARG A 324 11.60 -10.24 11.64
N TRP A 325 10.28 -10.34 11.58
CA TRP A 325 9.40 -10.15 12.72
C TRP A 325 9.29 -11.42 13.55
N LYS A 326 9.03 -11.27 14.86
CA LYS A 326 8.77 -12.37 15.79
C LYS A 326 7.37 -12.24 16.37
N VAL A 327 6.72 -13.38 16.56
CA VAL A 327 5.42 -13.47 17.23
C VAL A 327 5.56 -14.47 18.38
N GLU A 328 5.64 -13.98 19.60
CA GLU A 328 5.90 -14.75 20.81
C GLU A 328 4.71 -14.72 21.75
N TYR A 329 4.60 -15.74 22.60
CA TYR A 329 3.59 -15.77 23.64
C TYR A 329 4.16 -16.15 25.00
N TYR A 330 3.49 -15.65 26.03
CA TYR A 330 3.85 -15.85 27.44
C TYR A 330 2.64 -16.38 28.18
N GLU A 331 2.84 -17.31 29.10
CA GLU A 331 1.83 -17.76 30.06
C GLU A 331 2.27 -17.37 31.47
N ASP A 332 1.40 -16.68 32.22
CA ASP A 332 1.64 -16.23 33.60
C ASP A 332 3.02 -15.52 33.76
N GLY A 333 3.38 -14.70 32.75
CA GLY A 333 4.63 -13.94 32.73
C GLY A 333 5.87 -14.68 32.24
N LYS A 334 5.77 -15.97 31.88
CA LYS A 334 6.90 -16.78 31.40
C LYS A 334 6.82 -16.96 29.88
N LEU A 335 7.90 -16.65 29.17
CA LEU A 335 8.02 -16.92 27.74
C LEU A 335 7.86 -18.43 27.47
N LYS A 336 6.98 -18.77 26.55
CA LYS A 336 6.72 -20.16 26.11
C LYS A 336 7.33 -20.46 24.77
N GLY A 337 7.52 -19.45 23.92
CA GLY A 337 8.16 -19.58 22.62
C GLY A 337 7.50 -18.74 21.53
N GLU A 338 7.90 -18.99 20.29
CA GLU A 338 7.29 -18.37 19.11
C GLU A 338 6.00 -19.10 18.73
N MET A 339 5.01 -18.34 18.26
CA MET A 339 3.78 -18.88 17.70
C MET A 339 4.06 -19.45 16.30
N LYS A 340 3.36 -20.52 15.95
CA LYS A 340 3.52 -21.18 14.65
C LYS A 340 2.77 -20.44 13.56
N GLN A 341 3.48 -20.03 12.50
CA GLN A 341 2.85 -19.45 11.32
C GLN A 341 2.02 -20.48 10.55
N TYR A 342 0.84 -20.07 10.07
CA TYR A 342 0.00 -20.88 9.21
C TYR A 342 -0.63 -20.03 8.09
N LYS A 343 -1.10 -20.69 7.04
CA LYS A 343 -1.94 -20.08 6.01
C LYS A 343 -3.39 -20.18 6.45
N GLY A 344 -4.07 -19.06 6.48
CA GLY A 344 -5.42 -19.01 7.03
C GLY A 344 -6.33 -18.05 6.30
N MET A 345 -7.53 -18.02 6.79
CA MET A 345 -8.61 -17.14 6.38
C MET A 345 -9.05 -16.34 7.60
N ASP A 346 -9.31 -15.07 7.42
CA ASP A 346 -9.86 -14.25 8.48
C ASP A 346 -11.29 -14.71 8.83
N PRO A 347 -11.56 -15.12 10.08
CA PRO A 347 -12.85 -15.65 10.48
C PRO A 347 -13.95 -14.59 10.46
N ASP A 348 -13.64 -13.32 10.75
CA ASP A 348 -14.63 -12.24 10.78
C ASP A 348 -15.05 -11.86 9.37
N TYR A 349 -14.09 -11.79 8.43
CA TYR A 349 -14.40 -11.54 7.03
C TYR A 349 -15.22 -12.71 6.41
N ASP A 350 -14.87 -13.94 6.74
CA ASP A 350 -15.63 -15.12 6.30
C ASP A 350 -17.07 -15.10 6.85
N PHE A 351 -17.23 -14.80 8.12
CA PHE A 351 -18.55 -14.65 8.75
C PHE A 351 -19.40 -13.54 8.10
N PHE A 352 -18.75 -12.40 7.80
CA PHE A 352 -19.40 -11.32 7.04
C PHE A 352 -19.90 -11.80 5.67
N LEU A 353 -19.08 -12.53 4.93
CA LEU A 353 -19.48 -13.06 3.61
C LEU A 353 -20.65 -14.04 3.73
N GLN A 354 -20.68 -14.88 4.78
CA GLN A 354 -21.78 -15.81 5.05
C GLN A 354 -23.09 -15.05 5.33
N ARG A 355 -23.05 -14.08 6.23
CA ARG A 355 -24.21 -13.24 6.54
C ARG A 355 -24.76 -12.53 5.29
N LYS A 356 -23.85 -11.93 4.51
CA LYS A 356 -24.22 -11.24 3.28
C LYS A 356 -24.87 -12.19 2.27
N ALA A 357 -24.38 -13.43 2.14
CA ALA A 357 -24.98 -14.43 1.28
C ALA A 357 -26.43 -14.76 1.70
N VAL A 358 -26.63 -15.02 2.99
CA VAL A 358 -27.98 -15.27 3.54
C VAL A 358 -28.91 -14.10 3.28
N THR A 359 -28.48 -12.87 3.56
CA THR A 359 -29.28 -11.65 3.39
C THR A 359 -29.67 -11.40 1.93
N GLU A 360 -28.83 -11.77 0.96
CA GLU A 360 -29.09 -11.57 -0.46
C GLU A 360 -29.69 -12.83 -1.15
N GLY A 361 -29.99 -13.89 -0.38
CA GLY A 361 -30.55 -15.13 -0.90
C GLY A 361 -29.68 -15.85 -1.95
N LYS A 362 -28.35 -15.66 -1.86
CA LYS A 362 -27.37 -16.20 -2.81
C LYS A 362 -26.51 -17.28 -2.19
N ASP A 363 -26.19 -18.33 -2.97
CA ASP A 363 -25.18 -19.31 -2.56
C ASP A 363 -23.79 -18.64 -2.49
N MET A 364 -23.06 -18.90 -1.43
CA MET A 364 -21.68 -18.45 -1.23
C MET A 364 -20.72 -18.88 -2.34
N LYS A 365 -20.96 -20.05 -2.94
CA LYS A 365 -20.13 -20.57 -4.04
C LYS A 365 -20.27 -19.80 -5.35
N GLU A 366 -21.38 -19.11 -5.55
CA GLU A 366 -21.65 -18.32 -6.76
C GLU A 366 -21.02 -16.94 -6.70
N ARG A 367 -20.47 -16.52 -5.57
CA ARG A 367 -19.81 -15.25 -5.39
C ARG A 367 -18.31 -15.39 -5.62
N GLY A 368 -17.80 -14.88 -6.69
CA GLY A 368 -16.36 -14.82 -6.99
C GLY A 368 -15.47 -14.08 -5.99
N ARG A 369 -15.99 -13.78 -4.78
CA ARG A 369 -15.31 -13.05 -3.71
C ARG A 369 -15.25 -13.88 -2.42
N GLN A 370 -14.54 -14.99 -2.48
CA GLN A 370 -14.27 -15.78 -1.29
C GLN A 370 -13.23 -15.06 -0.40
N ALA A 371 -13.30 -15.31 0.90
CA ALA A 371 -12.23 -14.93 1.80
C ALA A 371 -10.92 -15.58 1.36
N ASN A 372 -9.80 -14.86 1.51
CA ASN A 372 -8.50 -15.39 1.12
C ASN A 372 -8.06 -16.48 2.08
N LYS A 373 -8.16 -17.75 1.65
CA LYS A 373 -7.75 -18.92 2.44
C LYS A 373 -6.24 -19.11 2.58
N ASN A 374 -5.47 -18.31 1.87
CA ASN A 374 -4.01 -18.44 1.80
C ASN A 374 -3.28 -17.22 2.36
N ALA A 375 -3.91 -16.42 3.21
CA ALA A 375 -3.23 -15.32 3.87
C ALA A 375 -2.14 -15.85 4.82
N TYR A 376 -0.92 -15.28 4.72
CA TYR A 376 0.27 -15.83 5.36
C TYR A 376 0.56 -15.27 6.76
N PHE A 377 -0.08 -14.19 7.14
CA PHE A 377 0.29 -13.47 8.35
C PHE A 377 -0.54 -13.88 9.56
N PHE A 378 -0.92 -15.17 9.58
CA PHE A 378 -1.58 -15.81 10.72
C PHE A 378 -0.60 -16.67 11.52
N PHE A 379 -0.78 -16.66 12.83
CA PHE A 379 0.02 -17.40 13.77
C PHE A 379 -0.88 -18.07 14.81
N SER A 380 -0.51 -19.25 15.28
CA SER A 380 -1.28 -19.97 16.27
C SER A 380 -0.38 -20.61 17.33
N THR A 381 -0.95 -20.82 18.51
CA THR A 381 -0.37 -21.61 19.59
C THR A 381 -1.47 -22.26 20.41
N LYS A 382 -1.19 -23.41 20.99
CA LYS A 382 -2.08 -24.05 21.97
C LYS A 382 -1.66 -23.66 23.38
N PRO A 383 -2.44 -22.82 24.07
CA PRO A 383 -2.14 -22.48 25.44
C PRO A 383 -2.29 -23.69 26.37
N SER A 384 -1.61 -23.64 27.49
CA SER A 384 -1.76 -24.62 28.56
C SER A 384 -3.09 -24.40 29.28
N ASP A 385 -3.86 -25.47 29.54
CA ASP A 385 -5.13 -25.44 30.33
C ASP A 385 -4.99 -24.82 31.73
N LYS A 386 -3.76 -24.67 32.21
CA LYS A 386 -3.44 -24.10 33.52
C LYS A 386 -3.06 -22.63 33.48
N ALA A 387 -2.85 -22.08 32.30
CA ALA A 387 -2.53 -20.67 32.13
C ALA A 387 -3.72 -19.82 32.61
N LYS A 388 -3.45 -18.77 33.39
CA LYS A 388 -4.46 -17.80 33.82
C LYS A 388 -4.42 -16.54 32.98
N LYS A 389 -3.24 -16.20 32.50
CA LYS A 389 -3.00 -15.01 31.69
C LYS A 389 -2.06 -15.33 30.57
N ILE A 390 -2.46 -14.94 29.36
CA ILE A 390 -1.63 -15.03 28.16
C ILE A 390 -1.25 -13.61 27.74
N LYS A 391 0.01 -13.41 27.40
CA LYS A 391 0.48 -12.19 26.74
C LYS A 391 1.08 -12.56 25.39
N ILE A 392 0.65 -11.86 24.35
CA ILE A 392 1.20 -11.94 22.99
C ILE A 392 2.13 -10.75 22.80
N VAL A 393 3.32 -11.02 22.26
CA VAL A 393 4.34 -10.01 21.93
C VAL A 393 4.72 -10.16 20.47
N VAL A 394 4.46 -9.13 19.68
CA VAL A 394 4.86 -9.04 18.29
C VAL A 394 6.00 -8.04 18.19
N THR A 395 7.17 -8.46 17.72
CA THR A 395 8.35 -7.60 17.58
C THR A 395 8.66 -7.39 16.09
N ASP A 396 8.70 -6.14 15.66
CA ASP A 396 8.96 -5.77 14.27
C ASP A 396 10.45 -5.88 13.87
N ALA A 397 10.72 -5.66 12.59
CA ALA A 397 12.07 -5.71 12.03
C ALA A 397 13.06 -4.67 12.60
N ASN A 398 12.56 -3.65 13.29
CA ASN A 398 13.35 -2.59 13.92
C ASN A 398 13.52 -2.81 15.43
N GLY A 399 12.95 -3.91 15.97
CA GLY A 399 13.01 -4.27 17.38
C GLY A 399 11.96 -3.60 18.26
N LYS A 400 10.96 -2.90 17.69
CA LYS A 400 9.81 -2.38 18.45
C LYS A 400 8.83 -3.51 18.73
N SER A 401 8.40 -3.63 19.97
CA SER A 401 7.44 -4.63 20.41
C SER A 401 6.05 -4.03 20.63
N TYR A 402 5.05 -4.80 20.26
CA TYR A 402 3.61 -4.54 20.44
C TYR A 402 3.03 -5.66 21.27
N GLU A 403 2.24 -5.33 22.29
CA GLU A 403 1.79 -6.31 23.29
C GLU A 403 0.28 -6.27 23.48
N GLN A 404 -0.32 -7.44 23.63
CA GLN A 404 -1.70 -7.60 24.08
C GLN A 404 -1.77 -8.73 25.12
N SER A 405 -2.59 -8.53 26.16
CA SER A 405 -2.81 -9.53 27.21
C SER A 405 -4.28 -9.92 27.26
N LEU A 406 -4.53 -11.19 27.55
CA LEU A 406 -5.87 -11.74 27.73
C LEU A 406 -5.90 -12.69 28.93
N GLU A 407 -7.02 -12.75 29.61
CA GLU A 407 -7.33 -13.81 30.60
C GLU A 407 -7.67 -15.08 29.80
N HIS A 408 -7.26 -16.24 30.31
CA HIS A 408 -7.40 -17.54 29.63
C HIS A 408 -8.32 -18.47 30.43
#